data_9312ebb73038f550632efc9ae5b5339b
#
_entry.id   9312ebb73038f550632efc9ae5b5339b
#
_cell.length_a   1.000
_cell.length_b   1.000
_cell.length_c   1.000
_cell.angle_alpha   90.00
_cell.angle_beta   90.00
_cell.angle_gamma   90.00
#
_symmetry.space_group_name_H-M   'P 1'
#
loop_
_entity.id
_entity.type
_entity.pdbx_description
1 polymer ?
#
loop_
_entity_poly.entity_id
_entity_poly.type
_entity_poly.pdbx_seq_one_letter_code
_entity_poly.pdbx_strand_id
1 'polypeptide(L)'
;MGTDAACLEHQIPGGMLSNLLSQLKMMNALDKYEEALKETPRVRKDLGYPPLVTPMSQIVGNQAVNNVLAGERYKNVSNEVKAYCRGEYGKTPAPIDPEIRAMILGDEQPLVGRYADTLLADTFEKAQEELGDTARCEEDILSYILFPQVAEAFFKARKKDEEKVVSYSIKAVME
;
A
#
# COMPACT_ATOMS: atom_id res chain seq x y z
N MET A 1 27.59 -16.79 0.94
CA MET A 1 26.98 -15.49 1.31
C MET A 1 28.04 -14.73 2.09
N GLY A 2 28.55 -13.61 1.55
CA GLY A 2 29.45 -12.72 2.28
C GLY A 2 28.65 -11.83 3.22
N THR A 3 29.23 -11.46 4.36
CA THR A 3 28.71 -10.40 5.22
C THR A 3 29.00 -9.07 4.56
N ASP A 4 27.94 -8.38 4.13
CA ASP A 4 28.05 -7.06 3.55
C ASP A 4 27.93 -6.00 4.67
N ALA A 5 29.03 -5.34 5.00
CA ALA A 5 29.06 -4.28 6.01
C ALA A 5 28.33 -3.01 5.56
N ALA A 6 28.00 -2.87 4.29
CA ALA A 6 27.22 -1.76 3.74
C ALA A 6 25.84 -1.62 4.40
N CYS A 7 25.25 -2.73 4.88
CA CYS A 7 24.02 -2.71 5.68
C CYS A 7 24.12 -1.82 6.93
N LEU A 8 25.28 -1.80 7.58
CA LEU A 8 25.51 -0.98 8.78
C LEU A 8 25.75 0.49 8.40
N GLU A 9 26.49 0.73 7.33
CA GLU A 9 26.79 2.07 6.85
C GLU A 9 25.54 2.80 6.35
N HIS A 10 24.69 2.11 5.58
CA HIS A 10 23.46 2.68 5.02
C HIS A 10 22.23 2.49 5.90
N GLN A 11 22.36 1.81 7.05
CA GLN A 11 21.26 1.52 8.00
C GLN A 11 20.05 0.83 7.34
N ILE A 12 20.31 -0.01 6.34
CA ILE A 12 19.27 -0.69 5.55
C ILE A 12 19.10 -2.13 6.04
N PRO A 13 17.87 -2.57 6.46
CA PRO A 13 17.62 -3.95 6.82
C PRO A 13 17.87 -4.93 5.67
N GLY A 14 18.39 -6.13 5.96
CA GLY A 14 18.77 -7.11 4.95
C GLY A 14 17.66 -7.51 3.97
N GLY A 15 16.40 -7.60 4.45
CA GLY A 15 15.23 -7.82 3.59
C GLY A 15 14.98 -6.71 2.59
N MET A 16 15.27 -5.46 2.97
CA MET A 16 15.15 -4.31 2.06
C MET A 16 16.22 -4.34 0.97
N LEU A 17 17.45 -4.78 1.29
CA LEU A 17 18.53 -4.93 0.29
C LEU A 17 18.13 -5.91 -0.81
N SER A 18 17.56 -7.07 -0.43
CA SER A 18 17.09 -8.06 -1.39
C SER A 18 16.00 -7.50 -2.31
N ASN A 19 15.10 -6.68 -1.78
CA ASN A 19 14.06 -6.01 -2.56
C ASN A 19 14.65 -4.98 -3.53
N LEU A 20 15.58 -4.13 -3.09
CA LEU A 20 16.27 -3.17 -3.93
C LEU A 20 17.01 -3.85 -5.09
N LEU A 21 17.76 -4.90 -4.82
CA LEU A 21 18.45 -5.71 -5.83
C LEU A 21 17.47 -6.29 -6.85
N SER A 22 16.37 -6.87 -6.38
CA SER A 22 15.36 -7.46 -7.26
C SER A 22 14.70 -6.43 -8.16
N GLN A 23 14.36 -5.27 -7.62
CA GLN A 23 13.77 -4.17 -8.41
C GLN A 23 14.72 -3.64 -9.47
N LEU A 24 15.97 -3.34 -9.10
CA LEU A 24 16.98 -2.86 -10.04
C LEU A 24 17.28 -3.90 -11.11
N LYS A 25 17.29 -5.19 -10.76
CA LYS A 25 17.45 -6.28 -11.73
C LYS A 25 16.29 -6.34 -12.72
N MET A 26 15.05 -6.21 -12.26
CA MET A 26 13.87 -6.18 -13.16
C MET A 26 13.90 -4.98 -14.11
N MET A 27 14.49 -3.86 -13.69
CA MET A 27 14.63 -2.63 -14.48
C MET A 27 15.92 -2.58 -15.31
N ASN A 28 16.74 -3.66 -15.33
CA ASN A 28 18.06 -3.71 -15.97
C ASN A 28 19.00 -2.57 -15.53
N ALA A 29 18.94 -2.16 -14.27
CA ALA A 29 19.67 -1.03 -13.70
C ALA A 29 20.50 -1.44 -12.47
N LEU A 30 21.12 -2.62 -12.49
CA LEU A 30 21.97 -3.11 -11.38
C LEU A 30 23.20 -2.22 -11.14
N ASP A 31 23.68 -1.54 -12.16
CA ASP A 31 24.75 -0.54 -12.09
C ASP A 31 24.40 0.62 -11.15
N LYS A 32 23.12 0.87 -10.91
CA LYS A 32 22.61 1.91 -10.01
C LYS A 32 22.48 1.49 -8.54
N TYR A 33 22.86 0.27 -8.18
CA TYR A 33 22.68 -0.27 -6.84
C TYR A 33 23.38 0.58 -5.77
N GLU A 34 24.64 0.92 -5.94
CA GLU A 34 25.40 1.75 -5.01
C GLU A 34 24.78 3.16 -4.83
N GLU A 35 24.27 3.75 -5.91
CA GLU A 35 23.58 5.03 -5.85
C GLU A 35 22.29 4.93 -5.04
N ALA A 36 21.50 3.88 -5.25
CA ALA A 36 20.26 3.63 -4.51
C ALA A 36 20.52 3.38 -3.00
N LEU A 37 21.59 2.69 -2.64
CA LEU A 37 22.02 2.51 -1.25
C LEU A 37 22.31 3.85 -0.58
N LYS A 38 23.03 4.73 -1.26
CA LYS A 38 23.36 6.09 -0.73
C LYS A 38 22.15 7.01 -0.68
N GLU A 39 21.21 6.87 -1.59
CA GLU A 39 19.99 7.68 -1.63
C GLU A 39 18.96 7.25 -0.57
N THR A 40 18.93 5.98 -0.18
CA THR A 40 17.97 5.46 0.80
C THR A 40 17.96 6.20 2.14
N PRO A 41 19.12 6.42 2.83
CA PRO A 41 19.15 7.19 4.08
C PRO A 41 18.77 8.66 3.88
N ARG A 42 18.99 9.23 2.71
CA ARG A 42 18.59 10.61 2.39
C ARG A 42 17.07 10.71 2.29
N VAL A 43 16.44 9.81 1.53
CA VAL A 43 14.96 9.73 1.45
C VAL A 43 14.36 9.48 2.82
N ARG A 44 14.95 8.57 3.62
CA ARG A 44 14.50 8.33 4.99
C ARG A 44 14.54 9.59 5.86
N LYS A 45 15.61 10.37 5.76
CA LYS A 45 15.73 11.65 6.49
C LYS A 45 14.65 12.64 6.05
N ASP A 46 14.48 12.85 4.76
CA ASP A 46 13.51 13.78 4.19
C ASP A 46 12.08 13.45 4.61
N LEU A 47 11.76 12.15 4.73
CA LEU A 47 10.44 11.66 5.16
C LEU A 47 10.26 11.61 6.70
N GLY A 48 11.16 12.24 7.47
CA GLY A 48 11.03 12.32 8.93
C GLY A 48 11.40 11.03 9.66
N TYR A 49 12.39 10.30 9.15
CA TYR A 49 12.98 9.09 9.76
C TYR A 49 11.99 7.96 10.05
N PRO A 50 11.13 7.55 9.09
CA PRO A 50 10.25 6.41 9.31
C PRO A 50 11.05 5.17 9.71
N PRO A 51 10.47 4.27 10.56
CA PRO A 51 11.08 2.99 10.85
C PRO A 51 11.10 2.13 9.57
N LEU A 52 12.26 1.53 9.25
CA LEU A 52 12.42 0.72 8.04
C LEU A 52 11.88 -0.70 8.23
N VAL A 53 10.63 -0.82 8.62
CA VAL A 53 9.81 -2.04 8.66
C VAL A 53 8.72 -1.96 7.59
N THR A 54 8.12 -3.10 7.23
CA THR A 54 7.01 -3.14 6.25
C THR A 54 5.81 -2.35 6.78
N PRO A 55 5.19 -1.47 5.97
CA PRO A 55 5.46 -1.18 4.56
C PRO A 55 6.52 -0.09 4.32
N MET A 56 6.97 0.64 5.34
CA MET A 56 7.82 1.83 5.19
C MET A 56 9.17 1.54 4.53
N SER A 57 9.77 0.39 4.80
CA SER A 57 11.01 -0.03 4.13
C SER A 57 10.85 -0.11 2.60
N GLN A 58 9.69 -0.58 2.12
CA GLN A 58 9.39 -0.64 0.69
C GLN A 58 9.14 0.76 0.12
N ILE A 59 8.37 1.60 0.81
CA ILE A 59 8.04 2.97 0.39
C ILE A 59 9.33 3.79 0.24
N VAL A 60 10.20 3.78 1.25
CA VAL A 60 11.48 4.50 1.23
C VAL A 60 12.41 3.94 0.15
N GLY A 61 12.52 2.61 0.03
CA GLY A 61 13.37 1.95 -0.95
C GLY A 61 12.93 2.22 -2.39
N ASN A 62 11.63 2.09 -2.67
CA ASN A 62 11.08 2.39 -3.99
C ASN A 62 11.32 3.85 -4.38
N GLN A 63 11.13 4.79 -3.44
CA GLN A 63 11.38 6.19 -3.73
C GLN A 63 12.88 6.46 -3.99
N ALA A 64 13.79 5.82 -3.25
CA ALA A 64 15.22 5.95 -3.49
C ALA A 64 15.60 5.44 -4.91
N VAL A 65 15.08 4.29 -5.31
CA VAL A 65 15.26 3.75 -6.67
C VAL A 65 14.69 4.71 -7.71
N ASN A 66 13.49 5.23 -7.52
CA ASN A 66 12.86 6.18 -8.44
C ASN A 66 13.69 7.46 -8.60
N ASN A 67 14.24 8.01 -7.52
CA ASN A 67 15.10 9.19 -7.56
C ASN A 67 16.34 8.93 -8.41
N VAL A 68 17.00 7.80 -8.21
CA VAL A 68 18.23 7.43 -8.92
C VAL A 68 17.95 7.18 -10.41
N LEU A 69 16.88 6.45 -10.73
CA LEU A 69 16.53 6.13 -12.12
C LEU A 69 16.06 7.36 -12.90
N ALA A 70 15.36 8.28 -12.24
CA ALA A 70 14.92 9.53 -12.86
C ALA A 70 16.05 10.56 -13.02
N GLY A 71 17.19 10.37 -12.34
CA GLY A 71 18.30 11.33 -12.30
C GLY A 71 17.96 12.65 -11.57
N GLU A 72 16.78 12.74 -11.01
CA GLU A 72 16.25 13.90 -10.29
C GLU A 72 15.39 13.43 -9.10
N ARG A 73 15.66 13.99 -7.91
CA ARG A 73 14.98 13.60 -6.69
C ARG A 73 13.52 14.02 -6.71
N TYR A 74 12.63 13.10 -6.34
CA TYR A 74 11.17 13.29 -6.26
C TYR A 74 10.48 13.72 -7.57
N LYS A 75 11.13 13.52 -8.72
CA LYS A 75 10.50 13.70 -10.03
C LYS A 75 9.35 12.73 -10.24
N ASN A 76 9.57 11.48 -9.85
CA ASN A 76 8.57 10.42 -9.88
C ASN A 76 8.25 10.01 -8.43
N VAL A 77 7.04 10.32 -7.97
CA VAL A 77 6.58 10.04 -6.61
C VAL A 77 5.45 9.03 -6.66
N SER A 78 5.55 7.95 -5.88
CA SER A 78 4.49 6.96 -5.78
C SER A 78 3.29 7.47 -4.95
N ASN A 79 2.13 6.86 -5.15
CA ASN A 79 0.93 7.20 -4.39
C ASN A 79 1.10 6.95 -2.89
N GLU A 80 1.88 5.93 -2.51
CA GLU A 80 2.18 5.60 -1.12
C GLU A 80 3.01 6.70 -0.45
N VAL A 81 4.00 7.27 -1.16
CA VAL A 81 4.79 8.40 -0.64
C VAL A 81 3.93 9.65 -0.49
N LYS A 82 3.02 9.91 -1.44
CA LYS A 82 2.05 11.01 -1.31
C LYS A 82 1.12 10.79 -0.12
N ALA A 83 0.56 9.60 0.04
CA ALA A 83 -0.30 9.23 1.16
C ALA A 83 0.45 9.38 2.51
N TYR A 84 1.72 8.97 2.57
CA TYR A 84 2.56 9.18 3.74
C TYR A 84 2.74 10.67 4.05
N CYS A 85 3.07 11.50 3.05
CA CYS A 85 3.23 12.94 3.20
C CYS A 85 1.93 13.66 3.58
N ARG A 86 0.77 13.13 3.16
CA ARG A 86 -0.55 13.62 3.61
C ARG A 86 -0.83 13.30 5.08
N GLY A 87 -0.20 12.26 5.65
CA GLY A 87 -0.40 11.84 7.04
C GLY A 87 -1.32 10.62 7.21
N GLU A 88 -1.63 9.89 6.15
CA GLU A 88 -2.48 8.69 6.17
C GLU A 88 -1.84 7.52 6.96
N TYR A 89 -0.52 7.53 7.12
CA TYR A 89 0.24 6.57 7.91
C TYR A 89 0.44 6.99 9.39
N GLY A 90 -0.18 8.10 9.80
CA GLY A 90 -0.09 8.62 11.16
C GLY A 90 1.10 9.56 11.36
N LYS A 91 1.45 9.78 12.65
CA LYS A 91 2.49 10.73 13.04
C LYS A 91 3.89 10.20 12.73
N THR A 92 4.68 11.00 12.06
CA THR A 92 6.09 10.69 11.74
C THR A 92 7.00 10.86 12.97
N PRO A 93 8.10 10.09 13.11
CA PRO A 93 9.05 10.22 14.23
C PRO A 93 9.70 11.59 14.33
N ALA A 94 10.04 12.19 13.19
CA ALA A 94 10.50 13.58 13.09
C ALA A 94 9.67 14.30 11.99
N PRO A 95 9.69 15.64 11.97
CA PRO A 95 9.02 16.36 10.89
C PRO A 95 9.53 15.94 9.50
N ILE A 96 8.61 15.75 8.55
CA ILE A 96 8.97 15.62 7.15
C ILE A 96 9.58 16.96 6.70
N ASP A 97 10.61 16.92 5.86
CA ASP A 97 11.21 18.12 5.29
C ASP A 97 10.13 18.97 4.59
N PRO A 98 9.94 20.24 4.99
CA PRO A 98 8.84 21.05 4.47
C PRO A 98 8.92 21.32 2.97
N GLU A 99 10.11 21.47 2.41
CA GLU A 99 10.31 21.72 0.97
C GLU A 99 9.97 20.47 0.17
N ILE A 100 10.44 19.31 0.65
CA ILE A 100 10.13 18.02 0.04
C ILE A 100 8.64 17.70 0.15
N ARG A 101 8.02 17.97 1.29
CA ARG A 101 6.58 17.78 1.47
C ARG A 101 5.76 18.66 0.50
N ALA A 102 6.11 19.92 0.37
CA ALA A 102 5.46 20.84 -0.56
C ALA A 102 5.65 20.39 -2.02
N MET A 103 6.85 19.92 -2.38
CA MET A 103 7.14 19.40 -3.71
C MET A 103 6.30 18.16 -4.03
N ILE A 104 6.12 17.24 -3.06
CA ILE A 104 5.36 16.00 -3.24
C ILE A 104 3.86 16.23 -3.31
N LEU A 105 3.32 17.10 -2.45
CA LEU A 105 1.88 17.34 -2.33
C LEU A 105 1.36 18.43 -3.27
N GLY A 106 2.21 19.36 -3.69
CA GLY A 106 1.77 20.54 -4.44
C GLY A 106 0.74 21.34 -3.64
N ASP A 107 -0.46 21.50 -4.18
CA ASP A 107 -1.56 22.25 -3.55
C ASP A 107 -2.37 21.39 -2.54
N GLU A 108 -2.07 20.08 -2.42
CA GLU A 108 -2.78 19.21 -1.48
C GLU A 108 -2.42 19.55 -0.03
N GLN A 109 -3.44 19.69 0.82
CA GLN A 109 -3.23 19.97 2.24
C GLN A 109 -3.01 18.67 3.02
N PRO A 110 -2.08 18.66 3.98
CA PRO A 110 -1.92 17.55 4.90
C PRO A 110 -3.18 17.34 5.74
N LEU A 111 -3.47 16.11 6.07
CA LEU A 111 -4.58 15.76 6.95
C LEU A 111 -4.37 16.35 8.35
N VAL A 112 -5.45 16.88 8.91
CA VAL A 112 -5.52 17.35 10.29
C VAL A 112 -6.22 16.27 11.12
N GLY A 113 -5.54 15.77 12.15
CA GLY A 113 -6.07 14.69 12.98
C GLY A 113 -5.58 13.29 12.56
N ARG A 114 -6.34 12.26 12.94
CA ARG A 114 -6.02 10.87 12.58
C ARG A 114 -6.76 10.48 11.32
N TYR A 115 -6.05 9.86 10.39
CA TYR A 115 -6.65 9.35 9.13
C TYR A 115 -7.81 8.38 9.40
N ALA A 116 -7.67 7.53 10.42
CA ALA A 116 -8.73 6.63 10.84
C ALA A 116 -10.06 7.33 11.15
N ASP A 117 -10.01 8.54 11.71
CA ASP A 117 -11.22 9.31 12.04
C ASP A 117 -11.99 9.77 10.77
N THR A 118 -11.31 9.84 9.63
CA THR A 118 -11.93 10.18 8.34
C THR A 118 -12.50 8.96 7.60
N LEU A 119 -12.00 7.76 7.91
CA LEU A 119 -12.41 6.51 7.27
C LEU A 119 -13.59 5.82 7.98
N LEU A 120 -13.67 5.98 9.32
CA LEU A 120 -14.59 5.21 10.14
C LEU A 120 -16.03 5.76 10.15
N ALA A 121 -16.27 6.96 9.61
CA ALA A 121 -17.61 7.51 9.53
C ALA A 121 -18.44 6.78 8.49
N ASP A 122 -19.48 6.07 8.93
CA ASP A 122 -20.58 5.49 8.12
C ASP A 122 -20.20 4.43 7.09
N THR A 123 -18.99 3.85 7.14
CA THR A 123 -18.55 2.86 6.15
C THR A 123 -19.37 1.57 6.23
N PHE A 124 -19.71 1.14 7.44
CA PHE A 124 -20.48 -0.09 7.66
C PHE A 124 -21.92 0.08 7.18
N GLU A 125 -22.59 1.15 7.60
CA GLU A 125 -23.97 1.46 7.22
C GLU A 125 -24.11 1.65 5.70
N LYS A 126 -23.19 2.38 5.08
CA LYS A 126 -23.17 2.53 3.60
C LYS A 126 -22.99 1.21 2.88
N ALA A 127 -22.04 0.37 3.32
CA ALA A 127 -21.83 -0.94 2.72
C ALA A 127 -23.03 -1.87 2.91
N GLN A 128 -23.72 -1.78 4.05
CA GLN A 128 -24.95 -2.50 4.32
C GLN A 128 -26.09 -2.06 3.38
N GLU A 129 -26.24 -0.76 3.18
CA GLU A 129 -27.23 -0.21 2.23
C GLU A 129 -26.92 -0.62 0.78
N GLU A 130 -25.65 -0.55 0.35
CA GLU A 130 -25.22 -0.92 -1.00
C GLU A 130 -25.42 -2.42 -1.29
N LEU A 131 -25.14 -3.28 -0.32
CA LEU A 131 -25.29 -4.73 -0.47
C LEU A 131 -26.76 -5.19 -0.38
N GLY A 132 -27.58 -4.53 0.43
CA GLY A 132 -28.95 -4.92 0.67
C GLY A 132 -29.07 -6.41 1.01
N ASP A 133 -29.97 -7.12 0.33
CA ASP A 133 -30.21 -8.56 0.51
C ASP A 133 -29.04 -9.46 0.06
N THR A 134 -28.00 -8.92 -0.54
CA THR A 134 -26.80 -9.68 -0.92
C THR A 134 -25.98 -10.07 0.29
N ALA A 135 -25.93 -9.21 1.30
CA ALA A 135 -25.31 -9.49 2.60
C ALA A 135 -26.27 -10.33 3.46
N ARG A 136 -25.78 -11.44 3.98
CA ARG A 136 -26.56 -12.36 4.84
C ARG A 136 -26.16 -12.30 6.30
N CYS A 137 -25.00 -11.74 6.57
CA CYS A 137 -24.41 -11.59 7.88
C CYS A 137 -23.45 -10.39 7.89
N GLU A 138 -23.02 -9.99 9.07
CA GLU A 138 -22.08 -8.88 9.25
C GLU A 138 -20.73 -9.16 8.58
N GLU A 139 -20.28 -10.42 8.54
CA GLU A 139 -19.05 -10.83 7.88
C GLU A 139 -19.08 -10.57 6.37
N ASP A 140 -20.23 -10.67 5.72
CA ASP A 140 -20.38 -10.31 4.32
C ASP A 140 -20.12 -8.81 4.10
N ILE A 141 -20.66 -7.97 5.00
CA ILE A 141 -20.47 -6.52 4.96
C ILE A 141 -19.00 -6.16 5.19
N LEU A 142 -18.37 -6.76 6.22
CA LEU A 142 -16.96 -6.55 6.52
C LEU A 142 -16.05 -7.03 5.37
N SER A 143 -16.38 -8.16 4.75
CA SER A 143 -15.65 -8.67 3.59
C SER A 143 -15.72 -7.72 2.41
N TYR A 144 -16.88 -7.12 2.17
CA TYR A 144 -17.07 -6.13 1.11
C TYR A 144 -16.28 -4.85 1.38
N ILE A 145 -16.29 -4.34 2.63
CA ILE A 145 -15.51 -3.16 3.01
C ILE A 145 -14.01 -3.38 2.82
N LEU A 146 -13.51 -4.55 3.22
CA LEU A 146 -12.07 -4.85 3.19
C LEU A 146 -11.57 -5.28 1.80
N PHE A 147 -12.37 -6.02 1.05
CA PHE A 147 -12.00 -6.65 -0.22
C PHE A 147 -13.15 -6.61 -1.24
N PRO A 148 -13.62 -5.45 -1.69
CA PRO A 148 -14.86 -5.31 -2.45
C PRO A 148 -14.92 -6.20 -3.69
N GLN A 149 -13.87 -6.23 -4.51
CA GLN A 149 -13.86 -7.03 -5.74
C GLN A 149 -13.93 -8.54 -5.48
N VAL A 150 -13.27 -9.01 -4.43
CA VAL A 150 -13.26 -10.44 -4.05
C VAL A 150 -14.61 -10.82 -3.46
N ALA A 151 -15.18 -9.99 -2.59
CA ALA A 151 -16.48 -10.18 -1.98
C ALA A 151 -17.60 -10.24 -3.04
N GLU A 152 -17.63 -9.31 -3.98
CA GLU A 152 -18.60 -9.34 -5.09
C GLU A 152 -18.51 -10.61 -5.93
N ALA A 153 -17.30 -11.06 -6.26
CA ALA A 153 -17.10 -12.30 -7.01
C ALA A 153 -17.62 -13.50 -6.23
N PHE A 154 -17.36 -13.55 -4.92
CA PHE A 154 -17.87 -14.58 -4.02
C PHE A 154 -19.41 -14.57 -3.95
N PHE A 155 -20.03 -13.42 -3.76
CA PHE A 155 -21.51 -13.32 -3.68
C PHE A 155 -22.18 -13.77 -4.96
N LYS A 156 -21.62 -13.41 -6.13
CA LYS A 156 -22.11 -13.90 -7.44
C LYS A 156 -21.99 -15.41 -7.57
N ALA A 157 -20.87 -15.99 -7.14
CA ALA A 157 -20.65 -17.44 -7.17
C ALA A 157 -21.63 -18.17 -6.23
N ARG A 158 -21.78 -17.68 -4.98
CA ARG A 158 -22.72 -18.21 -3.98
C ARG A 158 -24.15 -18.25 -4.52
N LYS A 159 -24.64 -17.16 -5.10
CA LYS A 159 -25.98 -17.10 -5.70
C LYS A 159 -26.17 -18.12 -6.84
N LYS A 160 -25.18 -18.23 -7.73
CA LYS A 160 -25.22 -19.16 -8.87
C LYS A 160 -25.24 -20.61 -8.41
N ASP A 161 -24.55 -20.97 -7.35
CA ASP A 161 -24.54 -22.34 -6.83
C ASP A 161 -25.86 -22.70 -6.19
N GLU A 162 -26.53 -21.78 -5.50
CA GLU A 162 -27.88 -21.97 -4.94
C GLU A 162 -28.93 -22.14 -6.03
N GLU A 163 -28.89 -21.35 -7.09
CA GLU A 163 -29.78 -21.48 -8.23
C GLU A 163 -29.64 -22.85 -8.90
N LYS A 164 -28.44 -23.44 -8.97
CA LYS A 164 -28.23 -24.81 -9.47
C LYS A 164 -28.88 -25.85 -8.58
N VAL A 165 -28.73 -25.75 -7.25
CA VAL A 165 -29.34 -26.70 -6.31
C VAL A 165 -30.85 -26.71 -6.45
N VAL A 166 -31.51 -25.57 -6.56
CA VAL A 166 -32.95 -25.46 -6.77
C VAL A 166 -33.39 -26.11 -8.08
N SER A 167 -32.62 -25.92 -9.15
CA SER A 167 -32.97 -26.52 -10.48
C SER A 167 -32.85 -28.04 -10.47
N TYR A 168 -31.93 -28.64 -9.74
CA TYR A 168 -31.82 -30.10 -9.58
C TYR A 168 -32.96 -30.69 -8.75
N SER A 169 -33.37 -30.00 -7.69
CA SER A 169 -34.47 -30.44 -6.81
C SER A 169 -35.81 -30.46 -7.54
N ILE A 170 -36.08 -29.49 -8.41
CA ILE A 170 -37.32 -29.46 -9.21
C ILE A 170 -37.35 -30.60 -10.23
N LYS A 171 -36.22 -30.90 -10.88
CA LYS A 171 -36.16 -32.05 -11.83
C LYS A 171 -36.41 -33.39 -11.15
N ALA A 172 -35.88 -33.61 -9.96
CA ALA A 172 -36.06 -34.86 -9.22
C ALA A 172 -37.50 -35.07 -8.71
N VAL A 173 -38.31 -34.03 -8.60
CA VAL A 173 -39.74 -34.12 -8.19
C VAL A 173 -40.68 -34.33 -9.37
N MET A 174 -40.21 -34.08 -10.60
CA MET A 174 -41.02 -34.24 -11.83
C MET A 174 -40.77 -35.56 -12.56
N GLU A 175 -39.84 -36.39 -12.12
CA GLU A 175 -39.64 -37.80 -12.55
C GLU A 175 -40.30 -38.76 -11.52
#